data_a4f7a47384575242f06fa0ce76ee4a80
#
_entry.id   a4f7a47384575242f06fa0ce76ee4a80
#
_cell.length_a   1.000
_cell.length_b   1.000
_cell.length_c   1.000
_cell.angle_alpha   90.00
_cell.angle_beta   90.00
_cell.angle_gamma   90.00
#
_symmetry.space_group_name_H-M   'P 1'
#
loop_
_entity.id
_entity.type
_entity.pdbx_description
1 polymer ?
#
loop_
_entity_poly.entity_id
_entity_poly.type
_entity_poly.pdbx_seq_one_letter_code
_entity_poly.pdbx_strand_id
1 'polypeptide(L)'
;MTQDALQTARKAILTERDGLTALAETLDRRFVHAIEKLEKSLQNGGRIIVTGMGKSGHVARKIAATLASTGSPAQYVHPGEASHGDLGMITERDAVIAMSNSGEAPELSDIIAYTRRFGIPLIAITSKPASMLAQHSDDVLLLPNVPEACPNGLTPTTSTTNTMALGDAIAVTLLERKGLTPEQYRVFHPGGKLGQKLKKVSDLMDGLEALPLVTLETTMDKTLLVMTEKNVGCVIVEDAAGGVAGIITDGDLKRHMGPDLLKAKAGDVMTTNPKSIAPDALAAQALDMMLNKVKSPITSLLVMKDGSLTGLIRLQACLQAGVV
;
A
#
# COMPACT_ATOMS: atom_id res chain seq x y z
N MET A 1 42.65 -8.72 -2.57
CA MET A 1 41.78 -7.53 -2.48
C MET A 1 40.30 -7.88 -2.59
N THR A 2 39.81 -8.59 -3.61
CA THR A 2 38.38 -8.93 -3.76
C THR A 2 37.81 -9.83 -2.65
N GLN A 3 38.58 -10.80 -2.18
CA GLN A 3 38.15 -11.74 -1.12
C GLN A 3 38.03 -11.05 0.24
N ASP A 4 38.86 -10.04 0.50
CA ASP A 4 38.85 -9.21 1.71
C ASP A 4 37.61 -8.31 1.77
N ALA A 5 37.20 -7.69 0.66
CA ALA A 5 35.99 -6.84 0.59
C ALA A 5 34.70 -7.64 0.87
N LEU A 6 34.57 -8.83 0.31
CA LEU A 6 33.43 -9.71 0.57
C LEU A 6 33.35 -10.17 2.02
N GLN A 7 34.49 -10.47 2.63
CA GLN A 7 34.56 -10.87 4.03
C GLN A 7 34.17 -9.71 4.95
N THR A 8 34.66 -8.50 4.68
CA THR A 8 34.29 -7.27 5.41
C THR A 8 32.80 -6.98 5.29
N ALA A 9 32.25 -7.06 4.08
CA ALA A 9 30.81 -6.84 3.87
C ALA A 9 29.94 -7.86 4.62
N ARG A 10 30.32 -9.15 4.56
CA ARG A 10 29.60 -10.20 5.30
C ARG A 10 29.66 -9.97 6.80
N LYS A 11 30.84 -9.61 7.33
CA LYS A 11 31.01 -9.30 8.76
C LYS A 11 30.11 -8.16 9.19
N ALA A 12 30.02 -7.07 8.42
CA ALA A 12 29.14 -5.94 8.73
C ALA A 12 27.68 -6.38 8.82
N ILE A 13 27.17 -7.09 7.80
CA ILE A 13 25.79 -7.58 7.76
C ILE A 13 25.50 -8.53 8.93
N LEU A 14 26.42 -9.42 9.26
CA LEU A 14 26.24 -10.35 10.38
C LEU A 14 26.24 -9.64 11.73
N THR A 15 27.06 -8.61 11.91
CA THR A 15 27.04 -7.76 13.12
C THR A 15 25.69 -7.05 13.28
N GLU A 16 25.13 -6.49 12.20
CA GLU A 16 23.82 -5.85 12.24
C GLU A 16 22.68 -6.87 12.48
N ARG A 17 22.75 -8.07 11.89
CA ARG A 17 21.82 -9.18 12.19
C ARG A 17 21.81 -9.52 13.68
N ASP A 18 22.98 -9.65 14.29
CA ASP A 18 23.11 -9.97 15.70
C ASP A 18 22.57 -8.83 16.58
N GLY A 19 22.75 -7.58 16.14
CA GLY A 19 22.11 -6.40 16.74
C GLY A 19 20.59 -6.46 16.69
N LEU A 20 20.00 -6.85 15.56
CA LEU A 20 18.55 -7.01 15.42
C LEU A 20 18.01 -8.14 16.30
N THR A 21 18.75 -9.24 16.43
CA THR A 21 18.38 -10.34 17.33
C THR A 21 18.32 -9.85 18.77
N ALA A 22 19.37 -9.13 19.22
CA ALA A 22 19.40 -8.54 20.55
C ALA A 22 18.30 -7.50 20.76
N LEU A 23 17.93 -6.70 19.72
CA LEU A 23 16.83 -5.76 19.79
C LEU A 23 15.50 -6.46 20.06
N ALA A 24 15.21 -7.55 19.38
CA ALA A 24 13.97 -8.30 19.57
C ALA A 24 13.83 -8.80 21.03
N GLU A 25 14.93 -9.16 21.67
CA GLU A 25 14.97 -9.62 23.07
C GLU A 25 14.80 -8.48 24.07
N THR A 26 15.01 -7.21 23.67
CA THR A 26 14.80 -6.04 24.55
C THR A 26 13.35 -5.59 24.63
N LEU A 27 12.49 -6.07 23.74
CA LEU A 27 11.07 -5.65 23.73
C LEU A 27 10.34 -6.17 24.96
N ASP A 28 9.71 -5.24 25.68
CA ASP A 28 8.98 -5.52 26.91
C ASP A 28 7.68 -4.69 27.00
N ARG A 29 7.09 -4.62 28.20
CA ARG A 29 5.86 -3.86 28.44
C ARG A 29 5.97 -2.36 28.12
N ARG A 30 7.15 -1.78 28.12
CA ARG A 30 7.37 -0.38 27.74
C ARG A 30 7.01 -0.15 26.26
N PHE A 31 7.29 -1.13 25.39
CA PHE A 31 6.85 -1.08 24.00
C PHE A 31 5.31 -1.03 23.91
N VAL A 32 4.61 -1.85 24.68
CA VAL A 32 3.14 -1.86 24.69
C VAL A 32 2.59 -0.52 25.16
N HIS A 33 3.12 0.06 26.25
CA HIS A 33 2.70 1.38 26.75
C HIS A 33 2.96 2.49 25.73
N ALA A 34 4.11 2.45 25.05
CA ALA A 34 4.41 3.41 23.99
C ALA A 34 3.38 3.32 22.85
N ILE A 35 3.04 2.11 22.39
CA ILE A 35 1.99 1.90 21.38
C ILE A 35 0.64 2.46 21.83
N GLU A 36 0.22 2.20 23.06
CA GLU A 36 -1.05 2.70 23.61
C GLU A 36 -1.11 4.23 23.64
N LYS A 37 0.00 4.91 24.01
CA LYS A 37 0.08 6.37 23.97
C LYS A 37 0.00 6.92 22.55
N LEU A 38 0.70 6.30 21.61
CA LEU A 38 0.63 6.68 20.19
C LEU A 38 -0.79 6.51 19.63
N GLU A 39 -1.44 5.39 19.93
CA GLU A 39 -2.84 5.15 19.52
C GLU A 39 -3.79 6.18 20.11
N LYS A 40 -3.67 6.49 21.40
CA LYS A 40 -4.49 7.49 22.06
C LYS A 40 -4.35 8.87 21.39
N SER A 41 -3.14 9.28 21.05
CA SER A 41 -2.90 10.56 20.33
C SER A 41 -3.57 10.52 18.95
N LEU A 42 -3.43 9.45 18.19
CA LEU A 42 -4.07 9.29 16.88
C LEU A 42 -5.61 9.30 16.96
N GLN A 43 -6.18 8.63 17.96
CA GLN A 43 -7.63 8.60 18.21
C GLN A 43 -8.18 9.98 18.56
N ASN A 44 -7.39 10.83 19.22
CA ASN A 44 -7.72 12.21 19.54
C ASN A 44 -7.51 13.19 18.37
N GLY A 45 -7.23 12.68 17.15
CA GLY A 45 -6.98 13.48 15.96
C GLY A 45 -5.60 14.14 15.93
N GLY A 46 -4.67 13.66 16.77
CA GLY A 46 -3.25 14.05 16.75
C GLY A 46 -2.42 13.27 15.74
N ARG A 47 -1.13 13.56 15.69
CA ARG A 47 -0.14 12.94 14.81
C ARG A 47 1.02 12.39 15.64
N ILE A 48 1.82 11.54 15.01
CA ILE A 48 3.09 11.09 15.56
C ILE A 48 4.20 12.00 15.02
N ILE A 49 4.79 12.80 15.88
CA ILE A 49 5.94 13.62 15.54
C ILE A 49 7.20 12.79 15.78
N VAL A 50 8.04 12.69 14.76
CA VAL A 50 9.29 11.92 14.85
C VAL A 50 10.46 12.88 14.70
N THR A 51 11.43 12.81 15.62
CA THR A 51 12.56 13.74 15.64
C THR A 51 13.87 13.05 15.98
N GLY A 52 14.97 13.65 15.53
CA GLY A 52 16.33 13.18 15.75
C GLY A 52 17.32 13.99 14.92
N MET A 53 18.59 13.99 15.33
CA MET A 53 19.66 14.73 14.68
C MET A 53 20.57 13.84 13.84
N GLY A 54 21.12 14.36 12.74
CA GLY A 54 22.09 13.67 11.89
C GLY A 54 21.55 12.36 11.32
N LYS A 55 22.28 11.25 11.51
CA LYS A 55 21.85 9.91 11.05
C LYS A 55 20.53 9.46 11.69
N SER A 56 20.31 9.75 12.97
CA SER A 56 19.02 9.52 13.63
C SER A 56 17.90 10.34 12.99
N GLY A 57 18.16 11.55 12.51
CA GLY A 57 17.20 12.36 11.78
C GLY A 57 16.81 11.75 10.41
N HIS A 58 17.76 11.17 9.68
CA HIS A 58 17.45 10.45 8.43
C HIS A 58 16.59 9.20 8.69
N VAL A 59 16.89 8.45 9.75
CA VAL A 59 16.07 7.31 10.19
C VAL A 59 14.69 7.79 10.64
N ALA A 60 14.60 8.90 11.38
CA ALA A 60 13.34 9.51 11.82
C ALA A 60 12.43 9.89 10.62
N ARG A 61 12.99 10.46 9.57
CA ARG A 61 12.25 10.75 8.31
C ARG A 61 11.67 9.49 7.68
N LYS A 62 12.48 8.41 7.63
CA LYS A 62 12.02 7.10 7.10
C LYS A 62 10.87 6.56 7.95
N ILE A 63 10.99 6.60 9.26
CA ILE A 63 9.96 6.11 10.18
C ILE A 63 8.66 6.93 10.06
N ALA A 64 8.75 8.25 10.01
CA ALA A 64 7.60 9.12 9.79
C ALA A 64 6.88 8.79 8.46
N ALA A 65 7.65 8.57 7.38
CA ALA A 65 7.10 8.16 6.09
C ALA A 65 6.41 6.78 6.16
N THR A 66 7.01 5.81 6.86
CA THR A 66 6.41 4.48 7.05
C THR A 66 5.10 4.57 7.85
N LEU A 67 5.08 5.31 8.95
CA LEU A 67 3.87 5.54 9.76
C LEU A 67 2.76 6.18 8.92
N ALA A 68 3.05 7.25 8.19
CA ALA A 68 2.08 7.94 7.33
C ALA A 68 1.53 6.99 6.25
N SER A 69 2.40 6.21 5.61
CA SER A 69 2.03 5.27 4.56
C SER A 69 1.23 4.07 5.06
N THR A 70 1.28 3.78 6.36
CA THR A 70 0.49 2.73 7.04
C THR A 70 -0.74 3.29 7.77
N GLY A 71 -1.17 4.51 7.43
CA GLY A 71 -2.40 5.10 7.96
C GLY A 71 -2.26 5.70 9.36
N SER A 72 -1.05 5.92 9.85
CA SER A 72 -0.79 6.68 11.07
C SER A 72 -0.24 8.04 10.70
N PRO A 73 -1.04 9.14 10.75
CA PRO A 73 -0.55 10.47 10.44
C PRO A 73 0.72 10.78 11.24
N ALA A 74 1.81 11.04 10.53
CA ALA A 74 3.11 11.29 11.13
C ALA A 74 3.90 12.34 10.37
N GLN A 75 4.78 13.05 11.08
CA GLN A 75 5.61 14.11 10.52
C GLN A 75 6.97 14.12 11.20
N TYR A 76 8.01 14.37 10.40
CA TYR A 76 9.35 14.65 10.93
C TYR A 76 9.48 16.13 11.29
N VAL A 77 10.00 16.42 12.47
CA VAL A 77 10.40 17.76 12.90
C VAL A 77 11.90 17.73 13.17
N HIS A 78 12.65 18.62 12.51
CA HIS A 78 14.08 18.74 12.72
C HIS A 78 14.35 19.47 14.05
N PRO A 79 15.15 18.91 14.99
CA PRO A 79 15.30 19.52 16.30
C PRO A 79 15.96 20.90 16.26
N GLY A 80 16.89 21.16 15.34
CA GLY A 80 17.46 22.49 15.15
C GLY A 80 16.45 23.52 14.65
N GLU A 81 15.55 23.15 13.73
CA GLU A 81 14.49 24.05 13.26
C GLU A 81 13.41 24.26 14.32
N ALA A 82 13.17 23.25 15.16
CA ALA A 82 12.26 23.35 16.29
C ALA A 82 12.60 24.54 17.20
N SER A 83 13.88 24.73 17.51
CA SER A 83 14.38 25.87 18.30
C SER A 83 14.17 27.23 17.61
N HIS A 84 13.85 27.24 16.31
CA HIS A 84 13.64 28.45 15.51
C HIS A 84 12.19 28.64 15.03
N GLY A 85 11.23 27.93 15.64
CA GLY A 85 9.80 28.15 15.40
C GLY A 85 9.00 26.91 15.05
N ASP A 86 9.62 25.81 14.56
CA ASP A 86 8.91 24.60 14.16
C ASP A 86 8.30 23.83 15.36
N LEU A 87 8.58 24.23 16.61
CA LEU A 87 7.79 23.76 17.76
C LEU A 87 6.29 24.07 17.61
N GLY A 88 5.94 25.14 16.90
CA GLY A 88 4.54 25.46 16.56
C GLY A 88 3.83 24.43 15.69
N MET A 89 4.56 23.49 15.08
CA MET A 89 3.99 22.37 14.34
C MET A 89 3.50 21.24 15.26
N ILE A 90 3.91 21.24 16.53
CA ILE A 90 3.59 20.21 17.53
C ILE A 90 2.42 20.70 18.38
N THR A 91 1.35 19.92 18.47
CA THR A 91 0.15 20.27 19.23
C THR A 91 -0.02 19.36 20.44
N GLU A 92 -0.84 19.77 21.41
CA GLU A 92 -1.14 19.00 22.62
C GLU A 92 -1.82 17.64 22.34
N ARG A 93 -2.35 17.44 21.13
CA ARG A 93 -2.96 16.16 20.69
C ARG A 93 -1.95 15.19 20.12
N ASP A 94 -0.76 15.66 19.74
CA ASP A 94 0.28 14.85 19.13
C ASP A 94 1.00 13.98 20.19
N ALA A 95 1.80 13.01 19.73
CA ALA A 95 2.79 12.31 20.52
C ALA A 95 4.15 12.42 19.81
N VAL A 96 5.23 12.49 20.57
CA VAL A 96 6.59 12.68 20.04
C VAL A 96 7.41 11.41 20.24
N ILE A 97 8.07 10.94 19.18
CA ILE A 97 9.14 9.92 19.22
C ILE A 97 10.46 10.64 18.97
N ALA A 98 11.30 10.74 19.99
CA ALA A 98 12.63 11.35 19.90
C ALA A 98 13.73 10.28 19.88
N MET A 99 14.67 10.40 18.95
CA MET A 99 15.72 9.40 18.71
C MET A 99 17.09 10.01 18.91
N SER A 100 17.85 9.42 19.81
CA SER A 100 19.28 9.72 20.01
C SER A 100 19.96 8.51 20.61
N ASN A 101 20.95 7.94 19.95
CA ASN A 101 21.66 6.76 20.48
C ASN A 101 22.32 7.06 21.83
N SER A 102 22.96 8.22 21.97
CA SER A 102 23.53 8.68 23.26
C SER A 102 22.47 9.20 24.23
N GLY A 103 21.34 9.69 23.72
CA GLY A 103 20.32 10.39 24.49
C GLY A 103 20.74 11.76 25.01
N GLU A 104 21.92 12.26 24.62
CA GLU A 104 22.53 13.50 25.11
C GLU A 104 22.68 14.58 24.00
N ALA A 105 21.88 14.47 22.93
CA ALA A 105 21.91 15.45 21.86
C ALA A 105 21.30 16.77 22.33
N PRO A 106 22.08 17.88 22.44
CA PRO A 106 21.60 19.15 22.99
C PRO A 106 20.49 19.77 22.15
N GLU A 107 20.44 19.48 20.87
CA GLU A 107 19.39 19.95 19.93
C GLU A 107 17.99 19.45 20.29
N LEU A 108 17.88 18.34 21.04
CA LEU A 108 16.59 17.82 21.51
C LEU A 108 16.03 18.53 22.73
N SER A 109 16.81 19.37 23.40
CA SER A 109 16.45 20.02 24.69
C SER A 109 15.15 20.83 24.59
N ASP A 110 14.96 21.60 23.52
CA ASP A 110 13.78 22.45 23.36
C ASP A 110 12.52 21.62 23.08
N ILE A 111 12.62 20.55 22.29
CA ILE A 111 11.51 19.61 22.09
C ILE A 111 11.14 18.92 23.42
N ILE A 112 12.13 18.48 24.19
CA ILE A 112 11.91 17.86 25.51
C ILE A 112 11.21 18.86 26.45
N ALA A 113 11.71 20.06 26.54
CA ALA A 113 11.11 21.11 27.39
C ALA A 113 9.68 21.45 26.95
N TYR A 114 9.45 21.54 25.65
CA TYR A 114 8.14 21.82 25.07
C TYR A 114 7.14 20.69 25.37
N THR A 115 7.49 19.43 25.12
CA THR A 115 6.62 18.29 25.41
C THR A 115 6.27 18.19 26.88
N ARG A 116 7.24 18.43 27.78
CA ARG A 116 6.99 18.45 29.24
C ARG A 116 6.07 19.57 29.65
N ARG A 117 6.25 20.77 29.09
CA ARG A 117 5.43 21.95 29.41
C ARG A 117 3.97 21.77 29.05
N PHE A 118 3.69 21.14 27.88
CA PHE A 118 2.34 21.01 27.36
C PHE A 118 1.72 19.63 27.60
N GLY A 119 2.40 18.75 28.38
CA GLY A 119 1.90 17.40 28.67
C GLY A 119 1.77 16.49 27.45
N ILE A 120 2.60 16.73 26.42
CA ILE A 120 2.62 15.95 25.18
C ILE A 120 3.40 14.66 25.43
N PRO A 121 2.84 13.46 25.14
CA PRO A 121 3.54 12.20 25.31
C PRO A 121 4.87 12.18 24.55
N LEU A 122 5.96 11.89 25.27
CA LEU A 122 7.31 11.76 24.72
C LEU A 122 7.84 10.35 24.89
N ILE A 123 8.18 9.71 23.79
CA ILE A 123 8.75 8.36 23.72
C ILE A 123 10.20 8.50 23.26
N ALA A 124 11.15 8.01 24.06
CA ALA A 124 12.56 7.98 23.72
C ALA A 124 12.96 6.69 23.01
N ILE A 125 13.80 6.79 21.98
CA ILE A 125 14.56 5.67 21.42
C ILE A 125 16.05 5.98 21.66
N THR A 126 16.69 5.23 22.56
CA THR A 126 18.09 5.46 22.97
C THR A 126 18.74 4.18 23.47
N SER A 127 20.08 4.10 23.43
CA SER A 127 20.82 3.00 24.07
C SER A 127 21.22 3.30 25.53
N LYS A 128 20.92 4.50 26.04
CA LYS A 128 21.37 4.99 27.37
C LYS A 128 20.17 5.28 28.28
N PRO A 129 19.84 4.36 29.21
CA PRO A 129 18.65 4.50 30.06
C PRO A 129 18.74 5.67 31.05
N ALA A 130 19.95 6.16 31.36
CA ALA A 130 20.19 7.27 32.28
C ALA A 130 20.43 8.61 31.56
N SER A 131 20.24 8.66 30.24
CA SER A 131 20.45 9.89 29.47
C SER A 131 19.39 10.95 29.74
N MET A 132 19.70 12.23 29.41
CA MET A 132 18.76 13.32 29.49
C MET A 132 17.44 13.03 28.77
N LEU A 133 17.50 12.51 27.55
CA LEU A 133 16.30 12.14 26.79
C LEU A 133 15.48 11.08 27.53
N ALA A 134 16.12 10.02 28.04
CA ALA A 134 15.43 8.95 28.75
C ALA A 134 14.75 9.42 30.05
N GLN A 135 15.44 10.27 30.84
CA GLN A 135 14.94 10.78 32.12
C GLN A 135 13.70 11.68 31.97
N HIS A 136 13.56 12.34 30.84
CA HIS A 136 12.46 13.28 30.58
C HIS A 136 11.36 12.70 29.68
N SER A 137 11.46 11.41 29.28
CA SER A 137 10.47 10.72 28.45
C SER A 137 9.46 9.94 29.31
N ASP A 138 8.26 9.77 28.78
CA ASP A 138 7.20 8.98 29.44
C ASP A 138 7.43 7.47 29.25
N ASP A 139 7.97 7.07 28.11
CA ASP A 139 8.42 5.70 27.83
C ASP A 139 9.78 5.71 27.15
N VAL A 140 10.60 4.72 27.48
CA VAL A 140 11.94 4.57 26.91
C VAL A 140 12.04 3.21 26.23
N LEU A 141 12.17 3.23 24.91
CA LEU A 141 12.44 2.06 24.08
C LEU A 141 13.96 1.93 23.95
N LEU A 142 14.52 0.99 24.68
CA LEU A 142 15.96 0.82 24.74
C LEU A 142 16.48 0.05 23.53
N LEU A 143 17.50 0.64 22.90
CA LEU A 143 18.33 -0.06 21.93
C LEU A 143 19.33 -0.95 22.68
N PRO A 144 19.62 -2.16 22.20
CA PRO A 144 20.62 -3.02 22.81
C PRO A 144 22.01 -2.38 22.73
N ASN A 145 22.83 -2.61 23.75
CA ASN A 145 24.22 -2.18 23.75
C ASN A 145 25.09 -3.20 22.99
N VAL A 146 25.12 -3.07 21.67
CA VAL A 146 25.84 -3.95 20.75
C VAL A 146 26.88 -3.16 19.96
N PRO A 147 27.94 -3.82 19.43
CA PRO A 147 28.97 -3.12 18.67
C PRO A 147 28.42 -2.59 17.33
N GLU A 148 28.97 -1.46 16.91
CA GLU A 148 28.77 -0.99 15.54
C GLU A 148 29.50 -1.90 14.55
N ALA A 149 28.94 -2.08 13.36
CA ALA A 149 29.60 -2.84 12.29
C ALA A 149 30.82 -2.09 11.70
N CYS A 150 30.93 -0.80 11.98
CA CYS A 150 32.09 0.01 11.65
C CYS A 150 33.35 -0.51 12.36
N PRO A 151 34.47 -0.78 11.65
CA PRO A 151 35.69 -1.32 12.23
C PRO A 151 36.24 -0.49 13.40
N ASN A 152 36.04 0.82 13.36
CA ASN A 152 36.51 1.73 14.42
C ASN A 152 35.45 1.98 15.50
N GLY A 153 34.26 1.40 15.38
CA GLY A 153 33.15 1.62 16.32
C GLY A 153 32.60 3.05 16.38
N LEU A 154 33.00 3.92 15.43
CA LEU A 154 32.65 5.34 15.44
C LEU A 154 31.45 5.70 14.56
N THR A 155 31.30 4.99 13.44
CA THR A 155 30.21 5.29 12.49
C THR A 155 28.95 4.53 12.90
N PRO A 156 27.84 5.22 13.18
CA PRO A 156 26.57 4.56 13.43
C PRO A 156 26.15 3.69 12.23
N THR A 157 25.99 2.41 12.47
CA THR A 157 25.61 1.36 11.53
C THR A 157 24.57 0.46 12.21
N THR A 158 24.99 -0.45 13.09
CA THR A 158 24.10 -1.34 13.86
C THR A 158 23.07 -0.56 14.68
N SER A 159 23.47 0.52 15.31
CA SER A 159 22.55 1.39 16.08
C SER A 159 21.47 2.02 15.20
N THR A 160 21.82 2.47 14.00
CA THR A 160 20.83 3.04 13.05
C THR A 160 19.92 1.98 12.44
N THR A 161 20.43 0.81 12.14
CA THR A 161 19.66 -0.36 11.68
C THR A 161 18.65 -0.80 12.75
N ASN A 162 19.08 -0.91 14.01
CA ASN A 162 18.21 -1.23 15.14
C ASN A 162 17.12 -0.15 15.33
N THR A 163 17.48 1.14 15.27
CA THR A 163 16.50 2.24 15.38
C THR A 163 15.45 2.17 14.27
N MET A 164 15.87 1.90 13.06
CA MET A 164 14.96 1.77 11.91
C MET A 164 14.03 0.57 12.06
N ALA A 165 14.54 -0.58 12.45
CA ALA A 165 13.75 -1.78 12.67
C ALA A 165 12.73 -1.62 13.81
N LEU A 166 13.12 -0.93 14.91
CA LEU A 166 12.21 -0.60 16.00
C LEU A 166 11.09 0.34 15.55
N GLY A 167 11.41 1.33 14.72
CA GLY A 167 10.41 2.21 14.12
C GLY A 167 9.44 1.48 13.18
N ASP A 168 9.93 0.51 12.41
CA ASP A 168 9.09 -0.36 11.59
C ASP A 168 8.20 -1.27 12.45
N ALA A 169 8.73 -1.79 13.57
CA ALA A 169 7.93 -2.56 14.53
C ALA A 169 6.78 -1.73 15.11
N ILE A 170 7.02 -0.45 15.46
CA ILE A 170 5.97 0.48 15.89
C ILE A 170 4.92 0.65 14.79
N ALA A 171 5.34 0.93 13.56
CA ALA A 171 4.43 1.17 12.44
C ALA A 171 3.57 -0.06 12.11
N VAL A 172 4.17 -1.25 12.08
CA VAL A 172 3.49 -2.52 11.81
C VAL A 172 2.51 -2.88 12.93
N THR A 173 2.89 -2.67 14.19
CA THR A 173 2.01 -2.90 15.34
C THR A 173 0.78 -1.98 15.30
N LEU A 174 0.97 -0.69 15.01
CA LEU A 174 -0.14 0.26 14.84
C LEU A 174 -1.03 -0.09 13.65
N LEU A 175 -0.44 -0.54 12.54
CA LEU A 175 -1.16 -1.02 11.35
C LEU A 175 -2.06 -2.21 11.69
N GLU A 176 -1.52 -3.22 12.36
CA GLU A 176 -2.24 -4.44 12.76
C GLU A 176 -3.39 -4.12 13.71
N ARG A 177 -3.13 -3.30 14.75
CA ARG A 177 -4.16 -2.90 15.72
C ARG A 177 -5.28 -2.05 15.12
N LYS A 178 -4.99 -1.27 14.06
CA LYS A 178 -6.01 -0.53 13.29
C LYS A 178 -6.84 -1.43 12.37
N GLY A 179 -6.38 -2.63 12.05
CA GLY A 179 -7.04 -3.51 11.08
C GLY A 179 -7.12 -2.91 9.68
N LEU A 180 -6.08 -2.17 9.25
CA LEU A 180 -6.08 -1.50 7.94
C LEU A 180 -6.19 -2.53 6.81
N THR A 181 -7.24 -2.41 5.99
CA THR A 181 -7.46 -3.32 4.86
C THR A 181 -6.59 -2.94 3.65
N PRO A 182 -6.36 -3.89 2.71
CA PRO A 182 -5.67 -3.59 1.46
C PRO A 182 -6.31 -2.44 0.67
N GLU A 183 -7.63 -2.30 0.72
CA GLU A 183 -8.37 -1.22 0.06
C GLU A 183 -8.04 0.14 0.67
N GLN A 184 -7.99 0.22 1.99
CA GLN A 184 -7.60 1.44 2.71
C GLN A 184 -6.13 1.78 2.45
N TYR A 185 -5.26 0.78 2.38
CA TYR A 185 -3.85 0.95 2.03
C TYR A 185 -3.67 1.57 0.63
N ARG A 186 -4.51 1.17 -0.34
CA ARG A 186 -4.53 1.73 -1.70
C ARG A 186 -4.77 3.24 -1.72
N VAL A 187 -5.61 3.76 -0.81
CA VAL A 187 -5.91 5.20 -0.72
C VAL A 187 -4.65 6.02 -0.47
N PHE A 188 -3.71 5.48 0.30
CA PHE A 188 -2.43 6.15 0.61
C PHE A 188 -1.37 5.96 -0.50
N HIS A 189 -1.58 5.01 -1.43
CA HIS A 189 -0.59 4.66 -2.47
C HIS A 189 -1.19 4.64 -3.89
N PRO A 190 -1.87 5.69 -4.35
CA PRO A 190 -2.61 5.66 -5.61
C PRO A 190 -1.72 5.48 -6.86
N GLY A 191 -0.48 5.95 -6.82
CA GLY A 191 0.46 5.91 -7.96
C GLY A 191 1.48 4.76 -7.94
N GLY A 192 1.53 3.95 -6.90
CA GLY A 192 2.53 2.87 -6.77
C GLY A 192 2.10 1.57 -7.46
N LYS A 193 3.06 0.71 -7.82
CA LYS A 193 2.79 -0.65 -8.36
C LYS A 193 1.81 -1.45 -7.49
N LEU A 194 1.86 -1.26 -6.18
CA LEU A 194 0.95 -1.92 -5.25
C LEU A 194 -0.48 -1.37 -5.36
N GLY A 195 -0.65 -0.05 -5.51
CA GLY A 195 -1.96 0.57 -5.76
C GLY A 195 -2.59 0.10 -7.07
N GLN A 196 -1.76 -0.09 -8.11
CA GLN A 196 -2.21 -0.62 -9.41
C GLN A 196 -2.71 -2.06 -9.29
N LYS A 197 -2.01 -2.92 -8.51
CA LYS A 197 -2.43 -4.32 -8.27
C LYS A 197 -3.71 -4.45 -7.46
N LEU A 198 -4.07 -3.44 -6.68
CA LEU A 198 -5.26 -3.41 -5.82
C LEU A 198 -6.48 -2.72 -6.48
N LYS A 199 -6.38 -2.30 -7.76
CA LYS A 199 -7.54 -1.80 -8.51
C LYS A 199 -8.61 -2.87 -8.63
N LYS A 200 -9.88 -2.46 -8.43
CA LYS A 200 -11.04 -3.33 -8.63
C LYS A 200 -11.50 -3.30 -10.09
N VAL A 201 -12.24 -4.31 -10.47
CA VAL A 201 -12.91 -4.37 -11.78
C VAL A 201 -13.81 -3.16 -11.98
N SER A 202 -14.58 -2.77 -10.95
CA SER A 202 -15.45 -1.59 -10.96
C SER A 202 -14.72 -0.26 -11.22
N ASP A 203 -13.42 -0.18 -10.95
CA ASP A 203 -12.63 1.03 -11.20
C ASP A 203 -12.23 1.18 -12.69
N LEU A 204 -12.33 0.11 -13.47
CA LEU A 204 -11.80 0.01 -14.84
C LEU A 204 -12.82 -0.42 -15.88
N MET A 205 -14.00 -0.92 -15.46
CA MET A 205 -15.04 -1.43 -16.36
C MET A 205 -15.75 -0.31 -17.12
N ASP A 206 -16.23 -0.60 -18.29
CA ASP A 206 -17.21 0.21 -19.00
C ASP A 206 -18.59 -0.04 -18.36
N GLY A 207 -19.32 1.02 -18.00
CA GLY A 207 -20.67 0.94 -17.42
C GLY A 207 -21.75 0.61 -18.44
N LEU A 208 -22.96 0.28 -17.97
CA LEU A 208 -24.10 -0.19 -18.80
C LEU A 208 -24.39 0.70 -20.01
N GLU A 209 -24.33 2.03 -19.88
CA GLU A 209 -24.62 2.99 -20.96
C GLU A 209 -23.64 2.88 -22.15
N ALA A 210 -22.44 2.39 -21.88
CA ALA A 210 -21.42 2.19 -22.92
C ALA A 210 -21.51 0.84 -23.61
N LEU A 211 -22.31 -0.10 -23.11
CA LEU A 211 -22.34 -1.46 -23.61
C LEU A 211 -23.08 -1.59 -24.94
N PRO A 212 -22.55 -2.40 -25.87
CA PRO A 212 -23.22 -2.79 -27.10
C PRO A 212 -24.21 -3.93 -26.81
N LEU A 213 -25.47 -3.60 -26.67
CA LEU A 213 -26.54 -4.56 -26.37
C LEU A 213 -27.40 -4.80 -27.60
N VAL A 214 -27.72 -6.06 -27.87
CA VAL A 214 -28.66 -6.49 -28.91
C VAL A 214 -29.52 -7.65 -28.39
N THR A 215 -30.64 -7.92 -29.04
CA THR A 215 -31.51 -9.07 -28.69
C THR A 215 -31.15 -10.32 -29.51
N LEU A 216 -31.63 -11.49 -29.08
CA LEU A 216 -31.48 -12.78 -29.81
C LEU A 216 -31.93 -12.68 -31.27
N GLU A 217 -32.97 -11.89 -31.54
CA GLU A 217 -33.60 -11.78 -32.89
C GLU A 217 -32.91 -10.71 -33.77
N THR A 218 -31.97 -9.94 -33.25
CA THR A 218 -31.26 -8.93 -34.02
C THR A 218 -30.42 -9.58 -35.12
N THR A 219 -30.54 -9.09 -36.35
CA THR A 219 -29.76 -9.63 -37.50
C THR A 219 -28.30 -9.17 -37.40
N MET A 220 -27.38 -9.98 -37.93
CA MET A 220 -25.95 -9.72 -37.84
C MET A 220 -25.48 -8.45 -38.54
N ASP A 221 -26.17 -8.01 -39.61
CA ASP A 221 -25.90 -6.72 -40.24
C ASP A 221 -26.08 -5.55 -39.25
N LYS A 222 -27.17 -5.55 -38.45
CA LYS A 222 -27.44 -4.57 -37.40
C LYS A 222 -26.51 -4.74 -36.20
N THR A 223 -26.23 -5.99 -35.83
CA THR A 223 -25.30 -6.33 -34.75
C THR A 223 -23.91 -5.77 -35.01
N LEU A 224 -23.41 -5.88 -36.23
CA LEU A 224 -22.11 -5.36 -36.64
C LEU A 224 -22.07 -3.80 -36.62
N LEU A 225 -23.18 -3.15 -36.95
CA LEU A 225 -23.28 -1.68 -36.79
C LEU A 225 -23.13 -1.27 -35.33
N VAL A 226 -23.85 -1.91 -34.41
CA VAL A 226 -23.75 -1.66 -32.96
C VAL A 226 -22.33 -1.95 -32.46
N MET A 227 -21.72 -3.05 -32.87
CA MET A 227 -20.35 -3.42 -32.52
C MET A 227 -19.34 -2.37 -32.97
N THR A 228 -19.52 -1.82 -34.18
CA THR A 228 -18.67 -0.77 -34.74
C THR A 228 -18.87 0.57 -34.04
N GLU A 229 -20.12 0.96 -33.78
CA GLU A 229 -20.44 2.21 -33.11
C GLU A 229 -19.87 2.29 -31.71
N LYS A 230 -20.08 1.24 -30.91
CA LYS A 230 -19.59 1.18 -29.52
C LYS A 230 -18.10 0.88 -29.40
N ASN A 231 -17.49 0.25 -30.40
CA ASN A 231 -16.05 0.01 -30.52
C ASN A 231 -15.38 -0.65 -29.27
N VAL A 232 -16.09 -1.61 -28.66
CA VAL A 232 -15.56 -2.35 -27.49
C VAL A 232 -15.09 -3.77 -27.83
N GLY A 233 -15.15 -4.16 -29.09
CA GLY A 233 -14.64 -5.43 -29.60
C GLY A 233 -15.54 -6.65 -29.35
N CYS A 234 -16.77 -6.42 -28.89
CA CYS A 234 -17.78 -7.47 -28.71
C CYS A 234 -19.19 -6.86 -28.72
N VAL A 235 -20.20 -7.71 -28.74
CA VAL A 235 -21.62 -7.35 -28.53
C VAL A 235 -22.22 -8.34 -27.52
N ILE A 236 -22.99 -7.84 -26.58
CA ILE A 236 -23.71 -8.62 -25.59
C ILE A 236 -25.11 -8.91 -26.11
N VAL A 237 -25.53 -10.14 -26.06
CA VAL A 237 -26.87 -10.57 -26.51
C VAL A 237 -27.74 -10.79 -25.30
N GLU A 238 -28.87 -10.09 -25.25
CA GLU A 238 -29.86 -10.18 -24.18
C GLU A 238 -31.02 -11.13 -24.58
N ASP A 239 -31.53 -11.81 -23.58
CA ASP A 239 -32.78 -12.59 -23.70
C ASP A 239 -34.02 -11.70 -23.57
N ALA A 240 -35.20 -12.27 -23.68
CA ALA A 240 -36.47 -11.56 -23.59
C ALA A 240 -36.77 -11.00 -22.17
N ALA A 241 -36.07 -11.47 -21.15
CA ALA A 241 -36.19 -11.01 -19.77
C ALA A 241 -35.17 -9.92 -19.42
N GLY A 242 -34.29 -9.54 -20.37
CA GLY A 242 -33.20 -8.59 -20.14
C GLY A 242 -31.95 -9.22 -19.47
N GLY A 243 -31.91 -10.54 -19.42
CA GLY A 243 -30.74 -11.28 -18.95
C GLY A 243 -29.71 -11.47 -20.07
N VAL A 244 -28.47 -11.81 -19.70
CA VAL A 244 -27.43 -12.09 -20.69
C VAL A 244 -27.58 -13.50 -21.25
N ALA A 245 -27.93 -13.60 -22.54
CA ALA A 245 -27.98 -14.85 -23.28
C ALA A 245 -26.60 -15.28 -23.80
N GLY A 246 -25.78 -14.33 -24.24
CA GLY A 246 -24.46 -14.62 -24.78
C GLY A 246 -23.64 -13.41 -25.15
N ILE A 247 -22.51 -13.64 -25.80
CA ILE A 247 -21.61 -12.63 -26.33
C ILE A 247 -21.17 -12.94 -27.74
N ILE A 248 -21.02 -11.95 -28.60
CA ILE A 248 -20.45 -12.06 -29.93
C ILE A 248 -19.14 -11.28 -29.94
N THR A 249 -18.06 -11.95 -30.34
CA THR A 249 -16.70 -11.37 -30.45
C THR A 249 -16.18 -11.54 -31.87
N ASP A 250 -15.05 -10.94 -32.20
CA ASP A 250 -14.37 -11.16 -33.50
C ASP A 250 -14.09 -12.67 -33.76
N GLY A 251 -13.87 -13.44 -32.70
CA GLY A 251 -13.68 -14.87 -32.79
C GLY A 251 -14.94 -15.58 -33.26
N ASP A 252 -16.12 -15.14 -32.82
CA ASP A 252 -17.41 -15.67 -33.23
C ASP A 252 -17.69 -15.32 -34.70
N LEU A 253 -17.42 -14.08 -35.09
CA LEU A 253 -17.57 -13.66 -36.50
C LEU A 253 -16.69 -14.50 -37.43
N LYS A 254 -15.44 -14.77 -37.06
CA LYS A 254 -14.53 -15.60 -37.86
C LYS A 254 -15.01 -17.06 -37.98
N ARG A 255 -15.59 -17.59 -36.90
CA ARG A 255 -16.12 -18.98 -36.92
C ARG A 255 -17.36 -19.14 -37.79
N HIS A 256 -18.19 -18.12 -37.90
CA HIS A 256 -19.42 -18.11 -38.67
C HIS A 256 -19.30 -17.38 -40.03
N MET A 257 -18.06 -17.06 -40.44
CA MET A 257 -17.81 -16.35 -41.68
C MET A 257 -18.38 -17.15 -42.89
N GLY A 258 -19.30 -16.56 -43.62
CA GLY A 258 -19.95 -17.15 -44.77
C GLY A 258 -20.93 -16.20 -45.43
N PRO A 259 -21.50 -16.56 -46.60
CA PRO A 259 -22.38 -15.71 -47.39
C PRO A 259 -23.67 -15.29 -46.66
N ASP A 260 -24.12 -16.10 -45.70
CA ASP A 260 -25.39 -15.89 -44.99
C ASP A 260 -25.20 -15.22 -43.62
N LEU A 261 -23.95 -14.91 -43.18
CA LEU A 261 -23.68 -14.32 -41.87
C LEU A 261 -24.51 -13.08 -41.60
N LEU A 262 -24.61 -12.15 -42.54
CA LEU A 262 -25.33 -10.89 -42.37
C LEU A 262 -26.84 -11.06 -42.11
N LYS A 263 -27.41 -12.18 -42.56
CA LYS A 263 -28.83 -12.54 -42.40
C LYS A 263 -29.09 -13.36 -41.15
N ALA A 264 -28.06 -13.97 -40.58
CA ALA A 264 -28.17 -14.76 -39.36
C ALA A 264 -28.62 -13.89 -38.18
N LYS A 265 -29.25 -14.48 -37.18
CA LYS A 265 -29.62 -13.80 -35.93
C LYS A 265 -28.46 -13.84 -34.97
N ALA A 266 -28.37 -12.83 -34.10
CA ALA A 266 -27.37 -12.75 -33.04
C ALA A 266 -27.38 -14.01 -32.15
N GLY A 267 -28.58 -14.55 -31.87
CA GLY A 267 -28.72 -15.78 -31.09
C GLY A 267 -28.07 -17.02 -31.73
N ASP A 268 -27.96 -17.07 -33.07
CA ASP A 268 -27.36 -18.21 -33.80
C ASP A 268 -25.83 -18.13 -33.86
N VAL A 269 -25.24 -16.92 -33.66
CA VAL A 269 -23.82 -16.64 -33.80
C VAL A 269 -23.12 -16.53 -32.47
N MET A 270 -23.85 -16.16 -31.41
CA MET A 270 -23.28 -15.88 -30.09
C MET A 270 -22.62 -17.08 -29.43
N THR A 271 -21.60 -16.83 -28.63
CA THR A 271 -21.11 -17.77 -27.62
C THR A 271 -21.99 -17.67 -26.38
N THR A 272 -22.62 -18.78 -25.99
CA THR A 272 -23.43 -18.90 -24.77
C THR A 272 -22.53 -19.01 -23.53
N ASN A 273 -23.06 -18.66 -22.36
CA ASN A 273 -22.33 -18.72 -21.09
C ASN A 273 -20.99 -17.95 -21.11
N PRO A 274 -20.99 -16.67 -21.46
CA PRO A 274 -19.78 -15.85 -21.46
C PRO A 274 -19.13 -15.81 -20.09
N LYS A 275 -17.80 -15.72 -20.05
CA LYS A 275 -17.06 -15.57 -18.80
C LYS A 275 -17.42 -14.25 -18.15
N SER A 276 -17.57 -14.29 -16.82
CA SER A 276 -17.92 -13.11 -16.02
C SER A 276 -17.07 -13.02 -14.75
N ILE A 277 -17.05 -11.83 -14.17
CA ILE A 277 -16.35 -11.52 -12.95
C ILE A 277 -17.19 -10.53 -12.11
N ALA A 278 -17.03 -10.55 -10.80
CA ALA A 278 -17.69 -9.61 -9.90
C ALA A 278 -17.05 -8.21 -9.95
N PRO A 279 -17.80 -7.12 -9.75
CA PRO A 279 -17.27 -5.75 -9.80
C PRO A 279 -16.27 -5.44 -8.69
N ASP A 280 -16.36 -6.10 -7.55
CA ASP A 280 -15.47 -5.96 -6.40
C ASP A 280 -14.21 -6.83 -6.47
N ALA A 281 -14.11 -7.73 -7.46
CA ALA A 281 -12.91 -8.51 -7.71
C ALA A 281 -11.74 -7.61 -8.13
N LEU A 282 -10.51 -8.07 -7.90
CA LEU A 282 -9.33 -7.33 -8.34
C LEU A 282 -9.17 -7.36 -9.87
N ALA A 283 -8.76 -6.26 -10.47
CA ALA A 283 -8.47 -6.18 -11.90
C ALA A 283 -7.35 -7.16 -12.33
N ALA A 284 -6.41 -7.47 -11.43
CA ALA A 284 -5.40 -8.50 -11.64
C ALA A 284 -6.01 -9.91 -11.80
N GLN A 285 -7.11 -10.20 -11.09
CA GLN A 285 -7.85 -11.47 -11.27
C GLN A 285 -8.56 -11.50 -12.63
N ALA A 286 -9.12 -10.37 -13.07
CA ALA A 286 -9.70 -10.25 -14.39
C ALA A 286 -8.66 -10.51 -15.48
N LEU A 287 -7.48 -9.92 -15.37
CA LEU A 287 -6.37 -10.12 -16.29
C LEU A 287 -5.92 -11.59 -16.33
N ASP A 288 -5.76 -12.24 -15.18
CA ASP A 288 -5.41 -13.66 -15.09
C ASP A 288 -6.49 -14.55 -15.73
N MET A 289 -7.78 -14.25 -15.51
CA MET A 289 -8.88 -14.96 -16.17
C MET A 289 -8.87 -14.79 -17.68
N MET A 290 -8.50 -13.61 -18.18
CA MET A 290 -8.44 -13.34 -19.62
C MET A 290 -7.27 -14.06 -20.31
N LEU A 291 -6.12 -14.18 -19.64
CA LEU A 291 -4.87 -14.66 -20.24
C LEU A 291 -4.55 -16.12 -19.89
N ASN A 292 -4.72 -16.54 -18.65
CA ASN A 292 -4.14 -17.76 -18.11
C ASN A 292 -5.18 -18.86 -17.81
N LYS A 293 -6.40 -18.47 -17.43
CA LYS A 293 -7.45 -19.43 -17.03
C LYS A 293 -8.38 -19.89 -18.17
N VAL A 294 -7.99 -19.64 -19.40
CA VAL A 294 -8.75 -19.99 -20.61
C VAL A 294 -7.85 -20.70 -21.63
N LYS A 295 -8.43 -21.58 -22.44
CA LYS A 295 -7.69 -22.29 -23.51
C LYS A 295 -7.13 -21.35 -24.58
N SER A 296 -7.83 -20.26 -24.85
CA SER A 296 -7.40 -19.16 -25.73
C SER A 296 -7.65 -17.84 -25.05
N PRO A 297 -6.70 -16.88 -25.08
CA PRO A 297 -6.88 -15.58 -24.48
C PRO A 297 -8.18 -14.91 -24.96
N ILE A 298 -8.90 -14.30 -24.02
CA ILE A 298 -10.10 -13.51 -24.28
C ILE A 298 -9.82 -12.05 -23.95
N THR A 299 -10.50 -11.15 -24.66
CA THR A 299 -10.22 -9.71 -24.56
C THR A 299 -11.18 -8.96 -23.63
N SER A 300 -12.27 -9.62 -23.21
CA SER A 300 -13.32 -9.01 -22.41
C SER A 300 -13.97 -10.01 -21.47
N LEU A 301 -14.39 -9.54 -20.29
CA LEU A 301 -15.23 -10.27 -19.34
C LEU A 301 -16.46 -9.44 -19.03
N LEU A 302 -17.61 -10.09 -18.94
CA LEU A 302 -18.81 -9.47 -18.41
C LEU A 302 -18.63 -9.19 -16.92
N VAL A 303 -19.09 -8.02 -16.46
CA VAL A 303 -19.12 -7.73 -15.04
C VAL A 303 -20.54 -7.95 -14.53
N MET A 304 -20.69 -8.94 -13.64
CA MET A 304 -21.98 -9.38 -13.13
C MET A 304 -22.06 -9.18 -11.62
N LYS A 305 -23.17 -8.65 -11.15
CA LYS A 305 -23.48 -8.54 -9.71
C LYS A 305 -24.86 -9.11 -9.44
N ASP A 306 -24.96 -10.06 -8.54
CA ASP A 306 -26.22 -10.69 -8.12
C ASP A 306 -27.07 -11.21 -9.31
N GLY A 307 -26.39 -11.78 -10.31
CA GLY A 307 -27.03 -12.28 -11.54
C GLY A 307 -27.34 -11.23 -12.59
N SER A 308 -27.12 -9.95 -12.33
CA SER A 308 -27.40 -8.85 -13.25
C SER A 308 -26.11 -8.33 -13.90
N LEU A 309 -26.20 -7.96 -15.18
CA LEU A 309 -25.10 -7.29 -15.90
C LEU A 309 -24.91 -5.88 -15.35
N THR A 310 -23.67 -5.53 -14.99
CA THR A 310 -23.31 -4.20 -14.47
C THR A 310 -22.27 -3.49 -15.32
N GLY A 311 -21.56 -4.22 -16.20
CA GLY A 311 -20.53 -3.61 -17.03
C GLY A 311 -19.76 -4.64 -17.85
N LEU A 312 -18.69 -4.18 -18.48
CA LEU A 312 -17.74 -4.96 -19.26
C LEU A 312 -16.32 -4.53 -18.91
N ILE A 313 -15.45 -5.45 -18.57
CA ILE A 313 -14.04 -5.12 -18.38
C ILE A 313 -13.22 -5.66 -19.56
N ARG A 314 -12.37 -4.80 -20.13
CA ARG A 314 -11.53 -5.12 -21.29
C ARG A 314 -10.07 -5.31 -20.88
N LEU A 315 -9.38 -6.22 -21.56
CA LEU A 315 -7.95 -6.46 -21.42
C LEU A 315 -7.16 -5.16 -21.54
N GLN A 316 -7.49 -4.34 -22.56
CA GLN A 316 -6.81 -3.06 -22.80
C GLN A 316 -6.93 -2.11 -21.60
N ALA A 317 -8.08 -2.02 -20.96
CA ALA A 317 -8.29 -1.18 -19.78
C ALA A 317 -7.39 -1.63 -18.61
N CYS A 318 -7.24 -2.94 -18.39
CA CYS A 318 -6.33 -3.48 -17.38
C CYS A 318 -4.87 -3.11 -17.68
N LEU A 319 -4.42 -3.27 -18.93
CA LEU A 319 -3.05 -2.94 -19.36
C LEU A 319 -2.75 -1.44 -19.24
N GLN A 320 -3.66 -0.58 -19.71
CA GLN A 320 -3.53 0.89 -19.59
C GLN A 320 -3.51 1.36 -18.14
N ALA A 321 -4.22 0.66 -17.26
CA ALA A 321 -4.22 0.93 -15.82
C ALA A 321 -2.95 0.44 -15.10
N GLY A 322 -2.03 -0.22 -15.81
CA GLY A 322 -0.79 -0.77 -15.25
C GLY A 322 -1.00 -1.99 -14.37
N VAL A 323 -2.11 -2.70 -14.56
CA VAL A 323 -2.38 -3.99 -13.89
C VAL A 323 -1.54 -5.05 -14.61
N VAL A 324 -0.46 -5.52 -13.95
CA VAL A 324 0.48 -6.53 -14.50
C VAL A 324 0.79 -7.58 -13.45
#